data_3d3869da07e885347ab00e86850bf478
#
_entry.id   3d3869da07e885347ab00e86850bf478
#
_cell.length_a   1.000
_cell.length_b   1.000
_cell.length_c   1.000
_cell.angle_alpha   90.00
_cell.angle_beta   90.00
_cell.angle_gamma   90.00
#
_symmetry.space_group_name_H-M   'P 1'
#
loop_
_entity.id
_entity.type
_entity.pdbx_description
1 polymer ?
#
loop_
_entity_poly.entity_id
_entity_poly.type
_entity_poly.pdbx_seq_one_letter_code
_entity_poly.pdbx_strand_id
1 'polypeptide(L)'
;MTKLLIMAMMLAALTPLLGRHQPVDTRQYAPLPAWPHEFAGEPLRRVAMSPEELRLLADFPGTVAHFTDGRREILMRWVTQATRRLHPAEDCWRAWGYLIAPPRIQPDRDGSRWRCFVASRHAERREVCEQIRDAEGAWFSDVSAWYWSAALDRSHGPWLVTTVARPLTR
;
A
#
# COMPACT_ATOMS: atom_id res chain seq x y z
N MET A 1 21.97 -32.64 -26.01
CA MET A 1 21.25 -32.29 -24.77
C MET A 1 21.32 -30.79 -24.45
N THR A 2 22.49 -30.17 -24.49
CA THR A 2 22.69 -28.74 -24.13
C THR A 2 21.88 -27.74 -25.01
N LYS A 3 21.79 -27.99 -26.34
CA LYS A 3 20.99 -27.10 -27.24
C LYS A 3 19.49 -27.15 -26.98
N LEU A 4 18.94 -28.30 -26.59
CA LEU A 4 17.53 -28.47 -26.22
C LEU A 4 17.21 -27.75 -24.89
N LEU A 5 18.14 -27.78 -23.95
CA LEU A 5 17.99 -27.07 -22.66
C LEU A 5 17.99 -25.54 -22.85
N ILE A 6 18.89 -25.01 -23.69
CA ILE A 6 18.97 -23.60 -24.00
C ILE A 6 17.68 -23.14 -24.70
N MET A 7 17.15 -23.93 -25.63
CA MET A 7 15.91 -23.60 -26.34
C MET A 7 14.70 -23.62 -25.40
N ALA A 8 14.63 -24.58 -24.47
CA ALA A 8 13.60 -24.64 -23.45
C ALA A 8 13.68 -23.45 -22.48
N MET A 9 14.88 -23.03 -22.08
CA MET A 9 15.06 -21.82 -21.25
C MET A 9 14.68 -20.54 -21.98
N MET A 10 14.98 -20.42 -23.28
CA MET A 10 14.55 -19.27 -24.08
C MET A 10 13.04 -19.24 -24.28
N LEU A 11 12.38 -20.37 -24.50
CA LEU A 11 10.92 -20.43 -24.55
C LEU A 11 10.28 -20.06 -23.22
N ALA A 12 10.83 -20.54 -22.10
CA ALA A 12 10.33 -20.19 -20.77
C ALA A 12 10.52 -18.69 -20.46
N ALA A 13 11.60 -18.07 -20.94
CA ALA A 13 11.84 -16.64 -20.78
C ALA A 13 10.89 -15.77 -21.64
N LEU A 14 10.34 -16.32 -22.73
CA LEU A 14 9.38 -15.62 -23.60
C LEU A 14 7.92 -15.74 -23.13
N THR A 15 7.60 -16.70 -22.26
CA THR A 15 6.23 -16.89 -21.76
C THR A 15 5.64 -15.65 -21.08
N PRO A 16 6.39 -14.83 -20.29
CA PRO A 16 5.85 -13.59 -19.75
C PRO A 16 5.51 -12.52 -20.79
N LEU A 17 6.14 -12.57 -21.98
CA LEU A 17 5.87 -11.63 -23.07
C LEU A 17 4.65 -12.05 -23.90
N LEU A 18 4.26 -13.32 -23.85
CA LEU A 18 3.08 -13.85 -24.52
C LEU A 18 1.83 -13.78 -23.62
N GLY A 19 2.00 -13.56 -22.32
CA GLY A 19 0.90 -13.20 -21.40
C GLY A 19 0.32 -11.88 -21.86
N ARG A 20 -0.79 -11.94 -22.60
CA ARG A 20 -1.61 -10.75 -22.84
C ARG A 20 -1.96 -10.17 -21.48
N HIS A 21 -1.39 -9.02 -21.14
CA HIS A 21 -1.97 -8.15 -20.14
C HIS A 21 -3.38 -7.83 -20.64
N GLN A 22 -4.35 -8.62 -20.24
CA GLN A 22 -5.74 -8.20 -20.38
C GLN A 22 -5.83 -6.93 -19.56
N PRO A 23 -6.22 -5.80 -20.16
CA PRO A 23 -6.52 -4.63 -19.37
C PRO A 23 -7.61 -5.08 -18.39
N VAL A 24 -7.27 -5.05 -17.10
CA VAL A 24 -8.23 -5.37 -16.06
C VAL A 24 -9.38 -4.40 -16.25
N ASP A 25 -10.57 -4.93 -16.52
CA ASP A 25 -11.75 -4.10 -16.72
C ASP A 25 -12.05 -3.41 -15.38
N THR A 26 -11.61 -2.17 -15.26
CA THR A 26 -11.79 -1.34 -14.07
C THR A 26 -13.27 -1.08 -13.73
N ARG A 27 -14.18 -1.47 -14.61
CA ARG A 27 -15.64 -1.36 -14.41
C ARG A 27 -16.21 -2.42 -13.47
N GLN A 28 -15.44 -3.48 -13.16
CA GLN A 28 -15.88 -4.57 -12.29
C GLN A 28 -15.60 -4.36 -10.80
N TYR A 29 -14.80 -3.36 -10.42
CA TYR A 29 -14.52 -3.13 -9.02
C TYR A 29 -15.65 -2.38 -8.34
N ALA A 30 -16.07 -2.90 -7.19
CA ALA A 30 -17.06 -2.27 -6.34
C ALA A 30 -16.71 -0.77 -6.14
N PRO A 31 -17.72 0.13 -6.24
CA PRO A 31 -17.50 1.53 -5.96
C PRO A 31 -16.87 1.67 -4.57
N LEU A 32 -16.06 2.70 -4.40
CA LEU A 32 -15.48 3.03 -3.11
C LEU A 32 -16.60 3.03 -2.05
N PRO A 33 -16.53 2.17 -1.02
CA PRO A 33 -17.42 2.30 0.11
C PRO A 33 -17.20 3.68 0.74
N ALA A 34 -18.19 4.21 1.42
CA ALA A 34 -18.00 5.45 2.17
C ALA A 34 -16.77 5.31 3.08
N TRP A 35 -15.91 6.32 3.08
CA TRP A 35 -14.77 6.34 3.98
C TRP A 35 -15.24 6.17 5.43
N PRO A 36 -14.49 5.44 6.26
CA PRO A 36 -14.89 5.26 7.65
C PRO A 36 -14.94 6.59 8.39
N HIS A 37 -15.89 6.71 9.31
CA HIS A 37 -16.03 7.88 10.18
C HIS A 37 -15.21 7.74 11.47
N GLU A 38 -14.68 6.55 11.72
CA GLU A 38 -13.84 6.25 12.89
C GLU A 38 -12.69 5.30 12.53
N PHE A 39 -11.63 5.34 13.32
CA PHE A 39 -10.52 4.41 13.23
C PHE A 39 -10.03 4.05 14.63
N ALA A 40 -10.03 2.75 14.95
CA ALA A 40 -9.68 2.23 16.26
C ALA A 40 -10.47 2.91 17.41
N GLY A 41 -11.77 3.15 17.18
CA GLY A 41 -12.68 3.75 18.18
C GLY A 41 -12.60 5.26 18.31
N GLU A 42 -11.77 5.93 17.51
CA GLU A 42 -11.64 7.39 17.52
C GLU A 42 -12.26 7.99 16.25
N PRO A 43 -13.02 9.09 16.35
CA PRO A 43 -13.64 9.74 15.20
C PRO A 43 -12.60 10.33 14.26
N LEU A 44 -12.83 10.17 12.96
CA LEU A 44 -11.97 10.69 11.90
C LEU A 44 -12.48 12.03 11.35
N ARG A 45 -11.56 12.97 11.24
CA ARG A 45 -11.75 14.22 10.51
C ARG A 45 -10.93 14.19 9.24
N ARG A 46 -11.58 14.42 8.10
CA ARG A 46 -10.89 14.49 6.80
C ARG A 46 -9.98 15.71 6.73
N VAL A 47 -8.77 15.51 6.22
CA VAL A 47 -7.78 16.57 5.97
C VAL A 47 -7.74 16.82 4.46
N ALA A 48 -7.70 18.08 4.06
CA ALA A 48 -7.52 18.43 2.67
C ALA A 48 -6.10 18.06 2.21
N MET A 49 -6.00 17.49 1.02
CA MET A 49 -4.71 17.18 0.40
C MET A 49 -4.18 18.43 -0.29
N SER A 50 -2.87 18.62 -0.23
CA SER A 50 -2.21 19.71 -0.93
C SER A 50 -2.28 19.54 -2.46
N PRO A 51 -2.15 20.61 -3.26
CA PRO A 51 -2.08 20.50 -4.71
C PRO A 51 -0.92 19.62 -5.21
N GLU A 52 0.14 19.52 -4.43
CA GLU A 52 1.29 18.67 -4.74
C GLU A 52 0.96 17.18 -4.55
N GLU A 53 0.34 16.83 -3.44
CA GLU A 53 -0.16 15.47 -3.19
C GLU A 53 -1.17 15.05 -4.26
N LEU A 54 -2.10 15.91 -4.63
CA LEU A 54 -3.08 15.62 -5.69
C LEU A 54 -2.41 15.38 -7.05
N ARG A 55 -1.34 16.10 -7.39
CA ARG A 55 -0.56 15.87 -8.61
C ARG A 55 0.15 14.52 -8.61
N LEU A 56 0.71 14.12 -7.47
CA LEU A 56 1.35 12.80 -7.32
C LEU A 56 0.36 11.64 -7.48
N LEU A 57 -0.91 11.89 -7.22
CA LEU A 57 -1.99 10.91 -7.27
C LEU A 57 -2.76 10.90 -8.60
N ALA A 58 -2.45 11.80 -9.55
CA ALA A 58 -3.23 11.98 -10.79
C ALA A 58 -3.43 10.69 -11.60
N ASP A 59 -2.43 9.79 -11.57
CA ASP A 59 -2.47 8.50 -12.27
C ASP A 59 -2.55 7.30 -11.31
N PHE A 60 -2.91 7.52 -10.05
CA PHE A 60 -3.05 6.43 -9.09
C PHE A 60 -4.34 5.66 -9.38
N PRO A 61 -4.31 4.33 -9.54
CA PRO A 61 -5.50 3.55 -9.86
C PRO A 61 -6.35 3.35 -8.61
N GLY A 62 -7.13 4.35 -8.26
CA GLY A 62 -7.98 4.30 -7.07
C GLY A 62 -8.27 5.67 -6.49
N THR A 63 -8.57 5.68 -5.21
CA THR A 63 -8.90 6.90 -4.46
C THR A 63 -8.07 6.98 -3.19
N VAL A 64 -7.68 8.18 -2.82
CA VAL A 64 -6.89 8.44 -1.62
C VAL A 64 -7.61 9.45 -0.73
N ALA A 65 -7.56 9.23 0.57
CA ALA A 65 -8.08 10.17 1.55
C ALA A 65 -7.14 10.27 2.75
N HIS A 66 -6.97 11.48 3.23
CA HIS A 66 -6.17 11.80 4.40
C HIS A 66 -7.10 12.17 5.55
N PHE A 67 -6.85 11.60 6.72
CA PHE A 67 -7.64 11.82 7.93
C PHE A 67 -6.73 12.11 9.12
N THR A 68 -7.32 12.69 10.16
CA THR A 68 -6.71 12.77 11.47
C THR A 68 -7.75 12.54 12.55
N ASP A 69 -7.36 11.95 13.66
CA ASP A 69 -8.11 11.88 14.90
C ASP A 69 -7.63 12.89 15.95
N GLY A 70 -6.76 13.84 15.53
CA GLY A 70 -6.12 14.83 16.39
C GLY A 70 -4.81 14.35 17.04
N ARG A 71 -4.52 13.05 17.04
CA ARG A 71 -3.29 12.45 17.57
C ARG A 71 -2.48 11.74 16.49
N ARG A 72 -3.18 11.15 15.52
CA ARG A 72 -2.60 10.38 14.41
C ARG A 72 -2.99 11.02 13.08
N GLU A 73 -2.11 10.87 12.12
CA GLU A 73 -2.39 11.10 10.70
C GLU A 73 -2.65 9.74 10.06
N ILE A 74 -3.76 9.62 9.36
CA ILE A 74 -4.18 8.37 8.74
C ILE A 74 -4.38 8.60 7.24
N LEU A 75 -3.56 7.95 6.42
CA LEU A 75 -3.70 7.96 4.97
C LEU A 75 -4.34 6.64 4.55
N MET A 76 -5.49 6.72 3.89
CA MET A 76 -6.19 5.57 3.33
C MET A 76 -6.16 5.63 1.80
N ARG A 77 -5.76 4.53 1.17
CA ARG A 77 -5.69 4.40 -0.29
C ARG A 77 -6.55 3.21 -0.71
N TRP A 78 -7.60 3.48 -1.48
CA TRP A 78 -8.44 2.47 -2.09
C TRP A 78 -7.89 2.14 -3.45
N VAL A 79 -7.26 0.98 -3.59
CA VAL A 79 -6.54 0.56 -4.79
C VAL A 79 -7.45 -0.36 -5.59
N THR A 80 -7.77 0.02 -6.83
CA THR A 80 -8.70 -0.73 -7.67
C THR A 80 -8.00 -1.65 -8.67
N GLN A 81 -6.69 -1.51 -8.83
CA GLN A 81 -5.89 -2.31 -9.75
C GLN A 81 -4.50 -2.56 -9.17
N ALA A 82 -3.98 -3.77 -9.31
CA ALA A 82 -2.60 -4.07 -8.94
C ALA A 82 -1.64 -3.13 -9.69
N THR A 83 -0.80 -2.41 -8.94
CA THR A 83 0.02 -1.34 -9.50
C THR A 83 1.38 -1.26 -8.82
N ARG A 84 2.41 -0.94 -9.58
CA ARG A 84 3.73 -0.57 -9.05
C ARG A 84 3.80 0.89 -8.57
N ARG A 85 2.72 1.66 -8.72
CA ARG A 85 2.62 3.03 -8.20
C ARG A 85 2.30 3.06 -6.70
N LEU A 86 1.91 1.93 -6.12
CA LEU A 86 1.83 1.78 -4.68
C LEU A 86 3.25 1.56 -4.13
N HIS A 87 3.83 2.60 -3.55
CA HIS A 87 5.12 2.53 -2.88
C HIS A 87 4.94 2.26 -1.39
N PRO A 88 5.88 1.55 -0.73
CA PRO A 88 5.92 1.44 0.71
C PRO A 88 5.96 2.81 1.38
N ALA A 89 5.32 2.95 2.54
CA ALA A 89 5.33 4.22 3.28
C ALA A 89 6.76 4.70 3.57
N GLU A 90 7.71 3.79 3.81
CA GLU A 90 9.12 4.13 4.03
C GLU A 90 9.71 4.97 2.91
N ASP A 91 9.34 4.71 1.65
CA ASP A 91 9.90 5.44 0.50
C ASP A 91 9.40 6.88 0.46
N CYS A 92 8.11 7.10 0.75
CA CYS A 92 7.53 8.43 0.87
C CYS A 92 8.21 9.23 1.99
N TRP A 93 8.40 8.61 3.16
CA TRP A 93 9.04 9.28 4.30
C TRP A 93 10.52 9.59 4.04
N ARG A 94 11.26 8.69 3.34
CA ARG A 94 12.64 9.00 2.87
C ARG A 94 12.66 10.17 1.90
N ALA A 95 11.72 10.21 0.95
CA ALA A 95 11.62 11.32 -0.01
C ALA A 95 11.35 12.66 0.69
N TRP A 96 10.68 12.66 1.85
CA TRP A 96 10.47 13.84 2.70
C TRP A 96 11.68 14.17 3.61
N GLY A 97 12.80 13.44 3.47
CA GLY A 97 14.03 13.70 4.20
C GLY A 97 14.08 13.10 5.61
N TYR A 98 13.23 12.10 5.90
CA TYR A 98 13.31 11.38 7.17
C TYR A 98 14.32 10.23 7.10
N LEU A 99 15.06 10.05 8.18
CA LEU A 99 15.83 8.83 8.44
C LEU A 99 14.87 7.75 8.94
N ILE A 100 14.94 6.56 8.33
CA ILE A 100 14.04 5.44 8.63
C ILE A 100 14.80 4.37 9.40
N ALA A 101 14.34 4.07 10.59
CA ALA A 101 14.83 2.91 11.35
C ALA A 101 14.34 1.60 10.71
N PRO A 102 15.05 0.46 10.91
CA PRO A 102 14.62 -0.82 10.40
C PRO A 102 13.16 -1.13 10.77
N PRO A 103 12.34 -1.53 9.79
CA PRO A 103 10.93 -1.82 10.04
C PRO A 103 10.77 -3.10 10.87
N ARG A 104 9.67 -3.18 11.60
CA ARG A 104 9.27 -4.34 12.38
C ARG A 104 7.80 -4.70 12.09
N ILE A 105 7.47 -5.96 12.23
CA ILE A 105 6.08 -6.43 12.14
C ILE A 105 5.46 -6.38 13.53
N GLN A 106 4.33 -5.70 13.64
CA GLN A 106 3.54 -5.62 14.86
C GLN A 106 2.20 -6.32 14.65
N PRO A 107 1.84 -7.30 15.49
CA PRO A 107 0.50 -7.87 15.49
C PRO A 107 -0.49 -6.87 16.10
N ASP A 108 -1.70 -6.85 15.56
CA ASP A 108 -2.84 -6.14 16.13
C ASP A 108 -3.75 -7.10 16.88
N ARG A 109 -4.74 -6.57 17.62
CA ARG A 109 -5.69 -7.34 18.42
C ARG A 109 -6.58 -8.26 17.61
N ASP A 110 -6.86 -7.91 16.35
CA ASP A 110 -7.64 -8.71 15.39
C ASP A 110 -6.81 -9.80 14.68
N GLY A 111 -5.53 -9.96 15.08
CA GLY A 111 -4.59 -10.91 14.48
C GLY A 111 -3.94 -10.39 13.20
N SER A 112 -4.32 -9.23 12.70
CA SER A 112 -3.67 -8.59 11.57
C SER A 112 -2.24 -8.16 11.91
N ARG A 113 -1.44 -7.87 10.89
CA ARG A 113 -0.04 -7.47 11.07
C ARG A 113 0.23 -6.16 10.37
N TRP A 114 0.88 -5.28 11.08
CA TRP A 114 1.32 -3.99 10.58
C TRP A 114 2.83 -3.97 10.40
N ARG A 115 3.29 -3.39 9.31
CA ARG A 115 4.69 -3.05 9.12
C ARG A 115 4.92 -1.66 9.67
N CYS A 116 5.69 -1.57 10.74
CA CYS A 116 5.93 -0.32 11.46
C CYS A 116 7.42 0.05 11.45
N PHE A 117 7.71 1.34 11.34
CA PHE A 117 9.04 1.90 11.44
C PHE A 117 9.02 3.23 12.18
N VAL A 118 10.18 3.68 12.64
CA VAL A 118 10.36 5.02 13.19
C VAL A 118 11.00 5.90 12.14
N ALA A 119 10.34 7.00 11.81
CA ALA A 119 10.84 8.06 10.96
C ALA A 119 11.36 9.21 11.83
N SER A 120 12.56 9.70 11.57
CA SER A 120 13.21 10.76 12.36
C SER A 120 13.76 11.84 11.44
N ARG A 121 13.46 13.12 11.76
CA ARG A 121 14.00 14.28 11.07
C ARG A 121 14.17 15.43 12.06
N HIS A 122 15.42 15.89 12.27
CA HIS A 122 15.75 16.86 13.33
C HIS A 122 15.28 16.38 14.72
N ALA A 123 14.47 17.16 15.40
CA ALA A 123 13.87 16.80 16.69
C ALA A 123 12.57 16.00 16.58
N GLU A 124 12.01 15.90 15.37
CA GLU A 124 10.76 15.17 15.13
C GLU A 124 11.01 13.68 15.01
N ARG A 125 10.17 12.90 15.69
CA ARG A 125 10.14 11.44 15.58
C ARG A 125 8.70 10.99 15.46
N ARG A 126 8.44 10.10 14.50
CA ARG A 126 7.11 9.51 14.28
C ARG A 126 7.22 8.00 14.16
N GLU A 127 6.28 7.29 14.73
CA GLU A 127 6.04 5.91 14.38
C GLU A 127 5.05 5.87 13.22
N VAL A 128 5.41 5.13 12.17
CA VAL A 128 4.60 4.95 10.98
C VAL A 128 4.32 3.48 10.79
N CYS A 129 3.06 3.11 10.67
CA CYS A 129 2.61 1.74 10.44
C CYS A 129 1.78 1.64 9.18
N GLU A 130 2.00 0.61 8.37
CA GLU A 130 1.28 0.38 7.13
C GLU A 130 0.75 -1.06 7.07
N GLN A 131 -0.45 -1.21 6.51
CA GLN A 131 -1.09 -2.48 6.23
C GLN A 131 -1.89 -2.38 4.93
N ILE A 132 -1.96 -3.49 4.19
CA ILE A 132 -2.81 -3.65 3.01
C ILE A 132 -3.82 -4.75 3.33
N ARG A 133 -5.09 -4.52 3.03
CA ARG A 133 -6.17 -5.51 3.19
C ARG A 133 -6.88 -5.69 1.85
N ASP A 134 -7.14 -6.93 1.46
CA ASP A 134 -7.95 -7.23 0.27
C ASP A 134 -9.45 -7.34 0.58
N ALA A 135 -10.25 -7.60 -0.46
CA ALA A 135 -11.70 -7.69 -0.35
C ALA A 135 -12.17 -8.88 0.50
N GLU A 136 -11.39 -9.95 0.58
CA GLU A 136 -11.66 -11.16 1.35
C GLU A 136 -11.18 -11.04 2.81
N GLY A 137 -10.52 -9.94 3.15
CA GLY A 137 -10.01 -9.67 4.49
C GLY A 137 -8.59 -10.21 4.74
N ALA A 138 -7.93 -10.79 3.74
CA ALA A 138 -6.51 -11.11 3.85
C ALA A 138 -5.69 -9.83 3.93
N TRP A 139 -4.59 -9.87 4.66
CA TRP A 139 -3.76 -8.70 4.90
C TRP A 139 -2.29 -8.95 4.52
N PHE A 140 -1.64 -7.88 4.10
CA PHE A 140 -0.23 -7.85 3.74
C PHE A 140 0.46 -6.73 4.48
N SER A 141 1.63 -7.02 5.02
CA SER A 141 2.52 -6.04 5.65
C SER A 141 3.67 -5.61 4.73
N ASP A 142 3.66 -6.05 3.46
CA ASP A 142 4.69 -5.76 2.48
C ASP A 142 4.08 -5.52 1.10
N VAL A 143 4.41 -4.38 0.49
CA VAL A 143 3.86 -3.96 -0.81
C VAL A 143 4.30 -4.91 -1.93
N SER A 144 5.52 -5.45 -1.88
CA SER A 144 5.98 -6.40 -2.90
C SER A 144 5.24 -7.72 -2.80
N ALA A 145 5.05 -8.24 -1.58
CA ALA A 145 4.28 -9.46 -1.35
C ALA A 145 2.83 -9.31 -1.82
N TRP A 146 2.20 -8.16 -1.51
CA TRP A 146 0.89 -7.81 -2.03
C TRP A 146 0.86 -7.78 -3.57
N TYR A 147 1.80 -7.04 -4.18
CA TYR A 147 1.84 -6.90 -5.65
C TYR A 147 1.96 -8.25 -6.35
N TRP A 148 2.87 -9.10 -5.91
CA TRP A 148 3.04 -10.42 -6.51
C TRP A 148 1.84 -11.35 -6.24
N SER A 149 1.21 -11.25 -5.08
CA SER A 149 -0.02 -12.00 -4.78
C SER A 149 -1.14 -11.59 -5.74
N ALA A 150 -1.33 -10.29 -5.95
CA ALA A 150 -2.32 -9.76 -6.90
C ALA A 150 -1.96 -10.10 -8.37
N ALA A 151 -0.69 -9.95 -8.76
CA ALA A 151 -0.24 -10.25 -10.12
C ALA A 151 -0.35 -11.74 -10.48
N LEU A 152 -0.30 -12.63 -9.49
CA LEU A 152 -0.46 -14.09 -9.65
C LEU A 152 -1.88 -14.55 -9.37
N ASP A 153 -2.85 -13.64 -9.31
CA ASP A 153 -4.27 -13.92 -9.09
C ASP A 153 -4.57 -14.67 -7.78
N ARG A 154 -3.79 -14.37 -6.72
CA ARG A 154 -3.91 -14.94 -5.38
C ARG A 154 -4.54 -13.98 -4.38
N SER A 155 -4.70 -12.73 -4.73
CA SER A 155 -5.37 -11.68 -3.96
C SER A 155 -6.11 -10.78 -4.93
N HIS A 156 -7.37 -10.52 -4.63
CA HIS A 156 -8.26 -9.77 -5.52
C HIS A 156 -8.57 -8.40 -4.91
N GLY A 157 -8.63 -7.41 -5.78
CA GLY A 157 -9.05 -6.07 -5.39
C GLY A 157 -10.57 -5.95 -5.22
N PRO A 158 -11.01 -4.82 -4.71
CA PRO A 158 -10.18 -3.67 -4.34
C PRO A 158 -9.43 -3.89 -3.03
N TRP A 159 -8.29 -3.19 -2.88
CA TRP A 159 -7.48 -3.26 -1.66
C TRP A 159 -7.53 -1.94 -0.89
N LEU A 160 -7.62 -2.04 0.43
CA LEU A 160 -7.48 -0.91 1.32
C LEU A 160 -6.07 -0.88 1.89
N VAL A 161 -5.31 0.15 1.56
CA VAL A 161 -4.01 0.42 2.17
C VAL A 161 -4.18 1.50 3.22
N THR A 162 -3.84 1.18 4.45
CA THR A 162 -3.91 2.11 5.57
C THR A 162 -2.52 2.40 6.10
N THR A 163 -2.13 3.66 6.11
CA THR A 163 -0.89 4.14 6.72
C THR A 163 -1.26 5.04 7.90
N VAL A 164 -0.71 4.74 9.06
CA VAL A 164 -0.95 5.50 10.31
C VAL A 164 0.38 6.07 10.78
N ALA A 165 0.44 7.38 10.98
CA ALA A 165 1.61 8.05 11.55
C ALA A 165 1.23 8.73 12.87
N ARG A 166 2.01 8.49 13.92
CA ARG A 166 1.82 9.13 15.22
C ARG A 166 3.14 9.74 15.72
N PRO A 167 3.10 10.90 16.38
CA PRO A 167 4.28 11.46 17.02
C PRO A 167 4.75 10.53 18.15
N LEU A 168 6.06 10.39 18.28
CA LEU A 168 6.68 9.77 19.45
C LEU A 168 7.14 10.89 20.38
N THR A 169 6.44 11.05 21.49
CA THR A 169 6.91 11.89 22.59
C THR A 169 8.19 11.30 23.19
N ARG A 170 9.10 12.18 23.58
CA ARG A 170 10.33 11.80 24.30
C ARG A 170 10.02 11.22 25.66
#